data_b93f374c17186b4a82ee4d58e257a195
#
_entry.id   b93f374c17186b4a82ee4d58e257a195
#
_cell.length_a   1.000
_cell.length_b   1.000
_cell.length_c   1.000
_cell.angle_alpha   90.00
_cell.angle_beta   90.00
_cell.angle_gamma   90.00
#
_symmetry.space_group_name_H-M   'P 1'
#
loop_
_entity.id
_entity.type
_entity.pdbx_description
1 polymer ?
#
loop_
_entity_poly.entity_id
_entity_poly.type
_entity_poly.pdbx_seq_one_letter_code
_entity_poly.pdbx_strand_id
1 'polypeptide(L)'
;MRPITGGQPPPSLTAWTRAETVAENRHYRSLPTAVKEDIRDQRVRNQHGLCAYTQRRIGHVIWNGRPTWDAHVEHVVTQKSSLAQGRLSETVDFGNLVACVDRGSTLPYGAPARGDSGQPLPVTPFHPNCAVRFLYHATGRIDGTDAAANTVIEMLRLNHAELIEHRRAALAGRGIGVPRNRASGVRRLPSPRISAGNARRFAKESRLPNSEGLLPEFSEALAQVYEAHALRIEQARRAAGFARRQP
;
A
#
# COMPACT_ATOMS: atom_id res chain seq x y z
N MET A 1 2.17 1.41 -4.29
CA MET A 1 0.72 1.55 -4.02
C MET A 1 -0.02 0.45 -4.78
N ARG A 2 -1.17 0.03 -4.33
CA ARG A 2 -1.97 -1.04 -4.93
C ARG A 2 -3.40 -0.54 -5.15
N PRO A 3 -4.11 -0.95 -6.22
CA PRO A 3 -5.50 -0.56 -6.39
C PRO A 3 -6.38 -1.18 -5.29
N ILE A 4 -7.28 -0.35 -4.76
CA ILE A 4 -8.29 -0.76 -3.79
C ILE A 4 -9.63 -0.76 -4.53
N THR A 5 -10.29 -1.90 -4.55
CA THR A 5 -11.68 -1.96 -5.03
C THR A 5 -12.56 -1.22 -4.02
N GLY A 6 -13.47 -0.35 -4.50
CA GLY A 6 -14.27 0.53 -3.66
C GLY A 6 -14.98 -0.19 -2.51
N GLY A 7 -15.53 -1.37 -2.77
CA GLY A 7 -16.32 -2.13 -1.79
C GLY A 7 -17.62 -1.41 -1.40
N GLN A 8 -18.44 -2.10 -0.61
CA GLN A 8 -19.66 -1.49 -0.07
C GLN A 8 -19.35 -0.77 1.25
N PRO A 9 -19.96 0.37 1.52
CA PRO A 9 -19.87 1.03 2.82
C PRO A 9 -20.44 0.12 3.92
N PRO A 10 -19.96 0.22 5.16
CA PRO A 10 -20.54 -0.53 6.27
C PRO A 10 -21.99 -0.12 6.46
N PRO A 11 -22.88 -1.07 6.89
CA PRO A 11 -24.30 -0.79 7.11
C PRO A 11 -24.55 0.38 8.07
N SER A 12 -23.70 0.54 9.08
CA SER A 12 -23.81 1.65 10.05
C SER A 12 -23.62 3.02 9.39
N LEU A 13 -22.67 3.15 8.46
CA LEU A 13 -22.48 4.39 7.69
C LEU A 13 -23.70 4.67 6.80
N THR A 14 -24.20 3.64 6.11
CA THR A 14 -25.38 3.77 5.25
C THR A 14 -26.62 4.17 6.05
N ALA A 15 -26.82 3.57 7.21
CA ALA A 15 -27.93 3.91 8.11
C ALA A 15 -27.80 5.35 8.63
N TRP A 16 -26.60 5.73 9.08
CA TRP A 16 -26.35 7.09 9.57
C TRP A 16 -26.59 8.13 8.46
N THR A 17 -26.10 7.91 7.25
CA THR A 17 -26.27 8.83 6.12
C THR A 17 -27.75 9.03 5.76
N ARG A 18 -28.57 7.98 5.93
CA ARG A 18 -30.03 8.06 5.71
C ARG A 18 -30.77 8.80 6.83
N ALA A 19 -30.33 8.60 8.07
CA ALA A 19 -30.96 9.21 9.25
C ALA A 19 -30.61 10.70 9.38
N GLU A 20 -29.39 11.09 8.99
CA GLU A 20 -28.98 12.50 9.05
C GLU A 20 -29.60 13.28 7.89
N THR A 21 -30.59 14.07 8.18
CA THR A 21 -31.34 14.87 7.18
C THR A 21 -30.77 16.26 6.97
N VAL A 22 -29.98 16.77 7.93
CA VAL A 22 -29.37 18.10 7.88
C VAL A 22 -28.06 18.00 7.11
N ALA A 23 -28.00 18.69 5.96
CA ALA A 23 -26.84 18.60 5.05
C ALA A 23 -25.52 19.02 5.71
N GLU A 24 -25.56 20.05 6.56
CA GLU A 24 -24.43 20.62 7.27
C GLU A 24 -23.83 19.63 8.28
N ASN A 25 -24.60 18.67 8.76
CA ASN A 25 -24.17 17.63 9.67
C ASN A 25 -23.55 16.41 8.93
N ARG A 26 -23.72 16.30 7.62
CA ARG A 26 -23.20 15.19 6.83
C ARG A 26 -21.70 15.32 6.57
N HIS A 27 -20.91 15.31 7.65
CA HIS A 27 -19.46 15.37 7.55
C HIS A 27 -18.80 14.42 8.56
N TYR A 28 -17.54 14.04 8.32
CA TYR A 28 -16.82 13.00 9.06
C TYR A 28 -16.73 13.28 10.57
N ARG A 29 -16.63 14.54 10.99
CA ARG A 29 -16.54 14.89 12.41
C ARG A 29 -17.82 14.56 13.17
N SER A 30 -18.99 14.64 12.51
CA SER A 30 -20.30 14.32 13.09
C SER A 30 -20.58 12.82 13.21
N LEU A 31 -19.76 11.96 12.58
CA LEU A 31 -19.94 10.52 12.71
C LEU A 31 -19.73 10.05 14.13
N PRO A 32 -20.62 9.19 14.67
CA PRO A 32 -20.40 8.48 15.92
C PRO A 32 -19.11 7.65 15.88
N THR A 33 -18.46 7.49 17.04
CA THR A 33 -17.21 6.70 17.12
C THR A 33 -17.38 5.28 16.60
N ALA A 34 -18.48 4.62 16.91
CA ALA A 34 -18.78 3.27 16.42
C ALA A 34 -18.81 3.20 14.88
N VAL A 35 -19.43 4.21 14.22
CA VAL A 35 -19.46 4.27 12.73
C VAL A 35 -18.06 4.48 12.15
N LYS A 36 -17.23 5.32 12.79
CA LYS A 36 -15.82 5.51 12.37
C LYS A 36 -15.01 4.22 12.51
N GLU A 37 -15.27 3.45 13.57
CA GLU A 37 -14.63 2.14 13.78
C GLU A 37 -15.06 1.14 12.72
N ASP A 38 -16.35 1.05 12.40
CA ASP A 38 -16.86 0.19 11.33
C ASP A 38 -16.28 0.55 9.96
N ILE A 39 -16.15 1.84 9.65
CA ILE A 39 -15.48 2.33 8.42
C ILE A 39 -14.04 1.84 8.38
N ARG A 40 -13.27 2.05 9.45
CA ARG A 40 -11.88 1.61 9.55
C ARG A 40 -11.76 0.11 9.31
N ASP A 41 -12.56 -0.68 10.03
CA ASP A 41 -12.52 -2.14 9.99
C ASP A 41 -12.92 -2.68 8.63
N GLN A 42 -13.93 -2.08 8.00
CA GLN A 42 -14.33 -2.42 6.63
C GLN A 42 -13.23 -2.08 5.62
N ARG A 43 -12.55 -0.93 5.78
CA ARG A 43 -11.43 -0.55 4.91
C ARG A 43 -10.23 -1.46 5.08
N VAL A 44 -9.86 -1.83 6.30
CA VAL A 44 -8.79 -2.81 6.55
C VAL A 44 -9.09 -4.13 5.85
N ARG A 45 -10.32 -4.63 5.93
CA ARG A 45 -10.75 -5.85 5.20
C ARG A 45 -10.66 -5.67 3.67
N ASN A 46 -11.18 -4.58 3.12
CA ASN A 46 -11.14 -4.30 1.69
C ASN A 46 -9.72 -4.10 1.14
N GLN A 47 -8.77 -3.72 2.00
CA GLN A 47 -7.36 -3.57 1.71
C GLN A 47 -6.54 -4.81 2.03
N HIS A 48 -7.19 -5.92 2.42
CA HIS A 48 -6.53 -7.16 2.78
C HIS A 48 -5.47 -7.02 3.89
N GLY A 49 -5.75 -6.17 4.88
CA GLY A 49 -4.87 -5.92 6.00
C GLY A 49 -3.64 -5.07 5.70
N LEU A 50 -3.62 -4.34 4.57
CA LEU A 50 -2.49 -3.50 4.18
C LEU A 50 -2.86 -2.00 4.21
N CYS A 51 -1.92 -1.18 4.63
CA CYS A 51 -2.00 0.28 4.48
C CYS A 51 -2.17 0.67 3.01
N ALA A 52 -3.12 1.54 2.71
CA ALA A 52 -3.44 1.99 1.35
C ALA A 52 -2.22 2.57 0.60
N TYR A 53 -1.38 3.33 1.29
CA TYR A 53 -0.27 4.04 0.68
C TYR A 53 1.05 3.26 0.73
N THR A 54 1.39 2.73 1.90
CA THR A 54 2.71 2.13 2.13
C THR A 54 2.76 0.63 1.87
N GLN A 55 1.61 -0.05 1.85
CA GLN A 55 1.45 -1.52 1.85
C GLN A 55 2.06 -2.21 3.08
N ARG A 56 2.34 -1.46 4.17
CA ARG A 56 2.69 -2.06 5.45
C ARG A 56 1.51 -2.84 6.00
N ARG A 57 1.81 -3.89 6.76
CA ARG A 57 0.79 -4.64 7.51
C ARG A 57 0.12 -3.73 8.53
N ILE A 58 -1.20 -3.69 8.52
CA ILE A 58 -2.01 -3.16 9.61
C ILE A 58 -2.18 -4.29 10.62
N GLY A 59 -1.57 -4.12 11.78
CA GLY A 59 -1.64 -5.07 12.89
C GLY A 59 -2.83 -4.80 13.81
N HIS A 60 -2.84 -5.48 14.95
CA HIS A 60 -3.77 -5.21 16.05
C HIS A 60 -3.03 -4.57 17.21
N VAL A 61 -3.72 -3.68 17.90
CA VAL A 61 -3.27 -3.05 19.15
C VAL A 61 -4.39 -3.11 20.19
N ILE A 62 -4.02 -3.00 21.45
CA ILE A 62 -5.01 -2.76 22.51
C ILE A 62 -5.21 -1.23 22.62
N TRP A 63 -6.44 -0.80 22.39
CA TRP A 63 -6.84 0.60 22.49
C TRP A 63 -8.06 0.70 23.40
N ASN A 64 -7.93 1.50 24.46
CA ASN A 64 -8.96 1.59 25.49
C ASN A 64 -9.43 0.22 26.04
N GLY A 65 -8.47 -0.70 26.25
CA GLY A 65 -8.71 -2.05 26.76
C GLY A 65 -9.33 -3.04 25.76
N ARG A 66 -9.47 -2.69 24.47
CA ARG A 66 -10.06 -3.55 23.44
C ARG A 66 -9.10 -3.79 22.28
N PRO A 67 -9.03 -5.03 21.75
CA PRO A 67 -8.29 -5.29 20.51
C PRO A 67 -8.93 -4.52 19.35
N THR A 68 -8.12 -3.81 18.61
CA THR A 68 -8.54 -3.04 17.44
C THR A 68 -7.43 -3.00 16.40
N TRP A 69 -7.73 -2.59 15.18
CA TRP A 69 -6.71 -2.39 14.16
C TRP A 69 -5.83 -1.18 14.48
N ASP A 70 -4.52 -1.35 14.29
CA ASP A 70 -3.54 -0.25 14.34
C ASP A 70 -3.61 0.58 13.07
N ALA A 71 -4.73 1.26 12.89
CA ALA A 71 -5.03 2.05 11.72
C ALA A 71 -5.87 3.27 12.06
N HIS A 72 -5.68 4.33 11.28
CA HIS A 72 -6.60 5.46 11.18
C HIS A 72 -7.27 5.50 9.81
N VAL A 73 -8.40 6.19 9.72
CA VAL A 73 -9.08 6.48 8.45
C VAL A 73 -8.50 7.76 7.87
N GLU A 74 -8.00 7.66 6.65
CA GLU A 74 -7.45 8.76 5.88
C GLU A 74 -8.39 9.15 4.74
N HIS A 75 -8.48 10.45 4.45
CA HIS A 75 -9.23 11.00 3.33
C HIS A 75 -8.34 11.20 2.12
N VAL A 76 -8.65 10.55 1.00
CA VAL A 76 -7.89 10.70 -0.25
C VAL A 76 -7.99 12.14 -0.78
N VAL A 77 -9.20 12.69 -0.83
CA VAL A 77 -9.42 14.15 -0.89
C VAL A 77 -9.52 14.65 0.53
N THR A 78 -8.59 15.49 0.97
CA THR A 78 -8.49 15.90 2.38
C THR A 78 -9.77 16.59 2.86
N GLN A 79 -10.11 16.43 4.14
CA GLN A 79 -11.25 17.13 4.73
C GLN A 79 -11.14 18.65 4.51
N LYS A 80 -9.94 19.21 4.66
CA LYS A 80 -9.69 20.64 4.44
C LYS A 80 -10.07 21.06 3.02
N SER A 81 -9.71 20.28 2.00
CA SER A 81 -10.07 20.57 0.61
C SER A 81 -11.57 20.45 0.36
N SER A 82 -12.20 19.40 0.89
CA SER A 82 -13.65 19.19 0.76
C SER A 82 -14.45 20.32 1.42
N LEU A 83 -14.05 20.71 2.64
CA LEU A 83 -14.70 21.80 3.38
C LEU A 83 -14.53 23.15 2.69
N ALA A 84 -13.33 23.46 2.19
CA ALA A 84 -13.07 24.72 1.46
C ALA A 84 -13.88 24.86 0.18
N GLN A 85 -14.34 23.74 -0.38
CA GLN A 85 -15.14 23.69 -1.60
C GLN A 85 -16.66 23.45 -1.33
N GLY A 86 -17.08 23.49 -0.07
CA GLY A 86 -18.46 23.25 0.32
C GLY A 86 -18.96 21.81 0.12
N ARG A 87 -18.05 20.84 -0.09
CA ARG A 87 -18.38 19.44 -0.38
C ARG A 87 -18.33 18.60 0.91
N LEU A 88 -19.14 18.96 1.91
CA LEU A 88 -19.17 18.32 3.23
C LEU A 88 -19.37 16.80 3.14
N SER A 89 -20.33 16.36 2.32
CA SER A 89 -20.67 14.94 2.15
C SER A 89 -19.52 14.09 1.58
N GLU A 90 -18.57 14.71 0.85
CA GLU A 90 -17.38 14.01 0.36
C GLU A 90 -16.50 13.48 1.51
N THR A 91 -16.57 14.12 2.69
CA THR A 91 -15.81 13.66 3.86
C THR A 91 -16.34 12.37 4.49
N VAL A 92 -17.58 11.98 4.18
CA VAL A 92 -18.21 10.72 4.59
C VAL A 92 -18.43 9.76 3.42
N ASP A 93 -18.02 10.16 2.21
CA ASP A 93 -18.06 9.27 1.06
C ASP A 93 -17.06 8.12 1.28
N PHE A 94 -17.60 6.89 1.35
CA PHE A 94 -16.77 5.70 1.49
C PHE A 94 -15.74 5.60 0.35
N GLY A 95 -16.05 6.04 -0.87
CA GLY A 95 -15.12 6.15 -2.00
C GLY A 95 -13.94 7.10 -1.79
N ASN A 96 -14.00 7.96 -0.77
CA ASN A 96 -12.93 8.89 -0.41
C ASN A 96 -12.10 8.45 0.81
N LEU A 97 -12.45 7.34 1.46
CA LEU A 97 -11.83 6.90 2.71
C LEU A 97 -10.92 5.69 2.50
N VAL A 98 -9.78 5.65 3.17
CA VAL A 98 -8.86 4.51 3.18
C VAL A 98 -8.33 4.26 4.59
N ALA A 99 -7.89 3.03 4.88
CA ALA A 99 -7.19 2.71 6.12
C ALA A 99 -5.68 2.86 5.93
N CYS A 100 -5.05 3.59 6.83
CA CYS A 100 -3.61 3.77 6.87
C CYS A 100 -3.04 3.28 8.19
N VAL A 101 -1.85 2.65 8.13
CA VAL A 101 -1.13 2.14 9.29
C VAL A 101 -0.77 3.28 10.22
N ASP A 102 -0.66 2.91 11.51
CA ASP A 102 -0.41 3.73 12.66
C ASP A 102 -1.64 4.57 13.07
N ARG A 103 -2.35 4.04 14.06
CA ARG A 103 -3.50 4.71 14.67
C ARG A 103 -3.15 6.08 15.27
N GLY A 104 -1.91 6.23 15.75
CA GLY A 104 -1.39 7.46 16.32
C GLY A 104 -0.96 8.50 15.30
N SER A 105 -0.87 8.15 14.04
CA SER A 105 -0.42 9.02 12.93
C SER A 105 0.95 9.66 13.18
N THR A 106 1.89 8.90 13.78
CA THR A 106 3.22 9.40 14.19
C THR A 106 4.34 9.12 13.18
N LEU A 107 4.07 8.27 12.18
CA LEU A 107 5.07 7.86 11.20
C LEU A 107 5.54 9.04 10.33
N PRO A 108 6.84 9.11 10.00
CA PRO A 108 7.39 10.20 9.17
C PRO A 108 7.09 10.01 7.66
N TYR A 109 6.28 9.04 7.28
CA TYR A 109 5.90 8.69 5.91
C TYR A 109 4.44 8.23 5.83
N GLY A 110 3.91 8.07 4.64
CA GLY A 110 2.52 7.68 4.41
C GLY A 110 1.55 8.85 4.61
N ALA A 111 0.38 8.56 5.16
CA ALA A 111 -0.66 9.57 5.42
C ALA A 111 -0.18 10.72 6.32
N PRO A 112 0.54 10.46 7.44
CA PRO A 112 1.01 11.56 8.30
C PRO A 112 1.97 12.52 7.60
N ALA A 113 2.82 12.03 6.69
CA ALA A 113 3.75 12.88 5.95
C ALA A 113 3.04 13.85 5.00
N ARG A 114 1.89 13.46 4.45
CA ARG A 114 1.04 14.32 3.63
C ARG A 114 0.37 15.41 4.47
N GLY A 115 -0.08 15.03 5.66
CA GLY A 115 -0.83 15.93 6.54
C GLY A 115 -2.06 16.56 5.84
N ASP A 116 -2.48 17.69 6.34
CA ASP A 116 -3.58 18.51 5.81
C ASP A 116 -3.13 19.49 4.72
N SER A 117 -2.20 19.08 3.83
CA SER A 117 -1.65 19.98 2.80
C SER A 117 -2.72 20.58 1.87
N GLY A 118 -3.90 19.97 1.79
CA GLY A 118 -4.96 20.36 0.86
C GLY A 118 -4.68 20.01 -0.60
N GLN A 119 -3.45 19.57 -0.92
CA GLN A 119 -3.10 19.17 -2.28
C GLN A 119 -3.67 17.78 -2.59
N PRO A 120 -4.33 17.59 -3.75
CA PRO A 120 -4.81 16.30 -4.18
C PRO A 120 -3.64 15.37 -4.52
N LEU A 121 -3.79 14.08 -4.22
CA LEU A 121 -2.86 13.07 -4.74
C LEU A 121 -3.13 12.87 -6.24
N PRO A 122 -2.15 13.10 -7.11
CA PRO A 122 -2.35 12.92 -8.56
C PRO A 122 -2.52 11.46 -8.99
N VAL A 123 -2.13 10.51 -8.14
CA VAL A 123 -2.44 9.09 -8.29
C VAL A 123 -2.97 8.59 -6.95
N THR A 124 -4.17 8.04 -6.94
CA THR A 124 -4.84 7.55 -5.74
C THR A 124 -4.92 6.02 -5.75
N PRO A 125 -5.08 5.37 -4.58
CA PRO A 125 -5.27 3.92 -4.52
C PRO A 125 -6.60 3.45 -5.13
N PHE A 126 -7.54 4.33 -5.42
CA PHE A 126 -8.78 3.98 -6.13
C PHE A 126 -8.62 3.97 -7.65
N HIS A 127 -7.50 4.44 -8.16
CA HIS A 127 -7.23 4.36 -9.60
C HIS A 127 -6.90 2.92 -10.00
N PRO A 128 -7.62 2.29 -10.95
CA PRO A 128 -7.45 0.87 -11.28
C PRO A 128 -6.02 0.48 -11.65
N ASN A 129 -5.32 1.39 -12.31
CA ASN A 129 -3.95 1.20 -12.79
C ASN A 129 -2.89 1.81 -11.86
N CYS A 130 -3.22 2.11 -10.59
CA CYS A 130 -2.25 2.78 -9.72
C CYS A 130 -0.98 1.93 -9.50
N ALA A 131 -1.10 0.60 -9.45
CA ALA A 131 0.05 -0.27 -9.18
C ALA A 131 1.16 -0.16 -10.23
N VAL A 132 0.80 -0.08 -11.51
CA VAL A 132 1.77 0.01 -12.62
C VAL A 132 2.44 1.38 -12.74
N ARG A 133 1.96 2.36 -11.98
CA ARG A 133 2.56 3.70 -11.90
C ARG A 133 3.77 3.76 -10.97
N PHE A 134 4.02 2.71 -10.18
CA PHE A 134 5.10 2.62 -9.21
C PHE A 134 5.99 1.42 -9.50
N LEU A 135 7.27 1.66 -9.73
CA LEU A 135 8.28 0.64 -10.00
C LEU A 135 9.04 0.31 -8.70
N TYR A 136 8.90 -0.90 -8.21
CA TYR A 136 9.57 -1.37 -7.00
C TYR A 136 10.88 -2.08 -7.31
N HIS A 137 11.94 -1.71 -6.57
CA HIS A 137 13.26 -2.27 -6.72
C HIS A 137 13.60 -3.25 -5.60
N ALA A 138 14.49 -4.22 -5.90
CA ALA A 138 14.99 -5.16 -4.90
C ALA A 138 15.75 -4.50 -3.74
N THR A 139 16.14 -3.25 -3.90
CA THR A 139 16.74 -2.40 -2.84
C THR A 139 15.72 -1.85 -1.85
N GLY A 140 14.43 -2.03 -2.09
CA GLY A 140 13.35 -1.43 -1.32
C GLY A 140 12.93 -0.02 -1.77
N ARG A 141 13.64 0.61 -2.73
CA ARG A 141 13.25 1.90 -3.31
C ARG A 141 12.04 1.75 -4.24
N ILE A 142 11.40 2.87 -4.49
CA ILE A 142 10.29 3.01 -5.45
C ILE A 142 10.61 4.17 -6.37
N ASP A 143 10.38 4.00 -7.67
CA ASP A 143 10.36 5.07 -8.65
C ASP A 143 8.97 5.21 -9.24
N GLY A 144 8.57 6.42 -9.62
CA GLY A 144 7.37 6.64 -10.41
C GLY A 144 7.65 6.43 -11.89
N THR A 145 6.68 5.85 -12.60
CA THR A 145 6.79 5.71 -14.08
C THR A 145 6.53 7.03 -14.81
N ASP A 146 6.04 8.04 -14.09
CA ASP A 146 5.75 9.38 -14.60
C ASP A 146 5.82 10.45 -13.49
N ALA A 147 5.69 11.72 -13.86
CA ALA A 147 5.77 12.85 -12.94
C ALA A 147 4.71 12.79 -11.83
N ALA A 148 3.49 12.38 -12.15
CA ALA A 148 2.40 12.29 -11.16
C ALA A 148 2.70 11.22 -10.09
N ALA A 149 3.24 10.07 -10.48
CA ALA A 149 3.64 9.03 -9.54
C ALA A 149 4.83 9.47 -8.68
N ASN A 150 5.81 10.19 -9.27
CA ASN A 150 6.93 10.75 -8.50
C ASN A 150 6.45 11.78 -7.48
N THR A 151 5.51 12.65 -7.84
CA THR A 151 4.88 13.59 -6.90
C THR A 151 4.23 12.85 -5.71
N VAL A 152 3.54 11.73 -5.95
CA VAL A 152 2.97 10.92 -4.86
C VAL A 152 4.04 10.32 -3.96
N ILE A 153 5.15 9.82 -4.54
CA ILE A 153 6.28 9.29 -3.78
C ILE A 153 6.86 10.35 -2.84
N GLU A 154 6.99 11.57 -3.31
CA GLU A 154 7.49 12.71 -2.52
C GLU A 154 6.49 13.13 -1.44
N MET A 155 5.21 13.38 -1.81
CA MET A 155 4.16 13.80 -0.87
C MET A 155 3.98 12.83 0.29
N LEU A 156 4.03 11.53 0.00
CA LEU A 156 3.87 10.46 0.99
C LEU A 156 5.21 9.98 1.57
N ARG A 157 6.33 10.56 1.16
CA ARG A 157 7.69 10.15 1.54
C ARG A 157 7.90 8.64 1.42
N LEU A 158 7.42 8.03 0.32
CA LEU A 158 7.47 6.58 0.16
C LEU A 158 8.89 6.02 0.05
N ASN A 159 9.89 6.86 -0.18
CA ASN A 159 11.32 6.52 -0.12
C ASN A 159 11.99 6.96 1.21
N HIS A 160 11.23 7.14 2.29
CA HIS A 160 11.80 7.31 3.61
C HIS A 160 12.70 6.12 3.97
N ALA A 161 13.84 6.36 4.62
CA ALA A 161 14.85 5.35 4.89
C ALA A 161 14.29 4.11 5.62
N GLU A 162 13.48 4.31 6.64
CA GLU A 162 12.83 3.24 7.41
C GLU A 162 11.92 2.39 6.51
N LEU A 163 11.11 3.03 5.65
CA LEU A 163 10.19 2.31 4.77
C LEU A 163 10.93 1.53 3.66
N ILE A 164 12.06 2.06 3.18
CA ILE A 164 12.97 1.33 2.27
C ILE A 164 13.49 0.07 2.96
N GLU A 165 13.96 0.18 4.22
CA GLU A 165 14.48 -0.95 4.97
C GLU A 165 13.41 -2.01 5.26
N HIS A 166 12.18 -1.62 5.61
CA HIS A 166 11.08 -2.56 5.80
C HIS A 166 10.77 -3.32 4.52
N ARG A 167 10.68 -2.65 3.35
CA ARG A 167 10.48 -3.32 2.07
C ARG A 167 11.64 -4.26 1.74
N ARG A 168 12.89 -3.80 1.94
CA ARG A 168 14.08 -4.61 1.72
C ARG A 168 14.10 -5.86 2.58
N ALA A 169 13.74 -5.75 3.86
CA ALA A 169 13.65 -6.87 4.79
C ALA A 169 12.57 -7.87 4.36
N ALA A 170 11.39 -7.40 3.94
CA ALA A 170 10.31 -8.25 3.44
C ALA A 170 10.74 -9.03 2.16
N LEU A 171 11.44 -8.37 1.24
CA LEU A 171 11.99 -8.99 0.04
C LEU A 171 13.06 -10.03 0.39
N ALA A 172 13.98 -9.71 1.30
CA ALA A 172 15.03 -10.62 1.74
C ALA A 172 14.46 -11.86 2.46
N GLY A 173 13.46 -11.69 3.31
CA GLY A 173 12.76 -12.79 3.99
C GLY A 173 12.06 -13.76 3.03
N ARG A 174 11.83 -13.35 1.78
CA ARG A 174 11.27 -14.18 0.71
C ARG A 174 12.32 -14.73 -0.27
N GLY A 175 13.62 -14.61 0.08
CA GLY A 175 14.71 -15.15 -0.72
C GLY A 175 15.04 -14.37 -1.99
N ILE A 176 14.53 -13.17 -2.16
CA ILE A 176 14.93 -12.26 -3.25
C ILE A 176 16.20 -11.54 -2.75
N GLY A 177 17.38 -12.04 -3.17
CA GLY A 177 18.66 -11.53 -2.70
C GLY A 177 18.86 -10.05 -3.06
N VAL A 178 19.00 -9.23 -2.03
CA VAL A 178 19.52 -7.87 -2.17
C VAL A 178 21.04 -7.97 -2.14
N PRO A 179 21.77 -7.39 -3.10
CA PRO A 179 23.22 -7.28 -2.98
C PRO A 179 23.55 -6.45 -1.73
N ARG A 180 24.09 -7.06 -0.68
CA ARG A 180 24.64 -6.32 0.45
C ARG A 180 25.92 -5.64 0.02
N ASN A 181 26.05 -4.38 0.38
CA ASN A 181 27.29 -3.61 0.18
C ASN A 181 28.46 -4.37 0.81
N ARG A 182 29.56 -4.53 0.07
CA ARG A 182 30.77 -5.25 0.52
C ARG A 182 31.40 -4.69 1.81
N ALA A 183 31.06 -3.46 2.18
CA ALA A 183 31.61 -2.77 3.34
C ALA A 183 31.17 -3.30 4.70
N SER A 184 30.14 -4.13 4.79
CA SER A 184 29.56 -4.55 6.08
C SER A 184 29.97 -5.93 6.56
N GLY A 185 30.94 -6.63 5.92
CA GLY A 185 31.49 -7.92 6.39
C GLY A 185 30.49 -9.08 6.55
N VAL A 186 29.23 -8.90 6.22
CA VAL A 186 28.20 -9.90 6.42
C VAL A 186 28.20 -10.90 5.26
N ARG A 187 28.53 -12.16 5.56
CA ARG A 187 28.49 -13.30 4.66
C ARG A 187 27.18 -13.29 3.84
N ARG A 188 27.28 -13.31 2.51
CA ARG A 188 26.16 -13.59 1.63
C ARG A 188 25.54 -14.92 2.03
N LEU A 189 24.33 -14.92 2.55
CA LEU A 189 23.52 -16.13 2.48
C LEU A 189 23.29 -16.40 0.99
N PRO A 190 23.55 -17.62 0.50
CA PRO A 190 23.23 -17.96 -0.88
C PRO A 190 21.75 -17.71 -1.07
N SER A 191 21.38 -16.77 -1.94
CA SER A 191 20.01 -16.64 -2.38
C SER A 191 19.57 -18.01 -2.88
N PRO A 192 18.48 -18.60 -2.38
CA PRO A 192 17.95 -19.79 -2.99
C PRO A 192 17.83 -19.51 -4.48
N ARG A 193 18.32 -20.44 -5.32
CA ARG A 193 18.25 -20.27 -6.78
C ARG A 193 16.78 -20.41 -7.21
N ILE A 194 16.04 -19.33 -7.12
CA ILE A 194 14.64 -19.29 -7.54
C ILE A 194 14.62 -19.40 -9.06
N SER A 195 14.03 -20.46 -9.61
CA SER A 195 13.83 -20.59 -11.05
C SER A 195 12.87 -19.53 -11.58
N ALA A 196 12.94 -19.22 -12.88
CA ALA A 196 12.02 -18.27 -13.51
C ALA A 196 10.55 -18.69 -13.32
N GLY A 197 10.24 -19.99 -13.44
CA GLY A 197 8.89 -20.52 -13.19
C GLY A 197 8.40 -20.30 -11.77
N ASN A 198 9.25 -20.60 -10.77
CA ASN A 198 8.92 -20.36 -9.37
C ASN A 198 8.77 -18.86 -9.07
N ALA A 199 9.62 -18.00 -9.65
CA ALA A 199 9.50 -16.56 -9.49
C ALA A 199 8.17 -16.02 -10.03
N ARG A 200 7.72 -16.49 -11.21
CA ARG A 200 6.40 -16.13 -11.74
C ARG A 200 5.25 -16.60 -10.85
N ARG A 201 5.35 -17.83 -10.32
CA ARG A 201 4.37 -18.35 -9.36
C ARG A 201 4.31 -17.49 -8.11
N PHE A 202 5.45 -17.18 -7.50
CA PHE A 202 5.51 -16.33 -6.29
C PHE A 202 5.02 -14.91 -6.54
N ALA A 203 5.27 -14.34 -7.73
CA ALA A 203 4.70 -13.06 -8.12
C ALA A 203 3.17 -13.08 -8.12
N LYS A 204 2.58 -14.13 -8.71
CA LYS A 204 1.12 -14.33 -8.72
C LYS A 204 0.58 -14.51 -7.30
N GLU A 205 1.18 -15.40 -6.51
CA GLU A 205 0.79 -15.69 -5.12
C GLU A 205 0.89 -14.43 -4.23
N SER A 206 1.88 -13.56 -4.47
CA SER A 206 2.02 -12.30 -3.73
C SER A 206 0.84 -11.34 -3.92
N ARG A 207 0.07 -11.48 -4.99
CA ARG A 207 -1.14 -10.66 -5.26
C ARG A 207 -2.44 -11.32 -4.82
N LEU A 208 -2.38 -12.53 -4.29
CA LEU A 208 -3.54 -13.26 -3.81
C LEU A 208 -3.60 -13.25 -2.28
N PRO A 209 -4.76 -12.99 -1.69
CA PRO A 209 -4.92 -13.09 -0.25
C PRO A 209 -4.83 -14.56 0.21
N ASN A 210 -4.35 -14.77 1.42
CA ASN A 210 -4.32 -16.07 2.08
C ASN A 210 -5.74 -16.50 2.56
N SER A 211 -5.84 -17.63 3.25
CA SER A 211 -7.09 -18.15 3.80
C SER A 211 -7.79 -17.21 4.80
N GLU A 212 -7.06 -16.29 5.39
CA GLU A 212 -7.58 -15.25 6.30
C GLU A 212 -8.01 -13.98 5.57
N GLY A 213 -7.91 -13.96 4.23
CA GLY A 213 -8.21 -12.79 3.41
C GLY A 213 -7.10 -11.73 3.41
N LEU A 214 -5.91 -12.05 3.94
CA LEU A 214 -4.79 -11.12 4.08
C LEU A 214 -3.77 -11.28 2.95
N LEU A 215 -3.27 -10.16 2.44
CA LEU A 215 -2.13 -10.14 1.51
C LEU A 215 -0.80 -10.13 2.26
N PRO A 216 0.30 -10.61 1.69
CA PRO A 216 1.62 -10.40 2.26
C PRO A 216 1.94 -8.90 2.32
N GLU A 217 2.66 -8.49 3.36
CA GLU A 217 3.17 -7.13 3.47
C GLU A 217 4.01 -6.78 2.22
N PHE A 218 3.83 -5.56 1.70
CA PHE A 218 4.44 -5.10 0.45
C PHE A 218 4.14 -5.99 -0.77
N SER A 219 2.93 -6.51 -0.87
CA SER A 219 2.49 -7.48 -1.87
C SER A 219 2.87 -7.09 -3.31
N GLU A 220 2.72 -5.84 -3.70
CA GLU A 220 3.06 -5.38 -5.05
C GLU A 220 4.57 -5.27 -5.26
N ALA A 221 5.33 -4.86 -4.25
CA ALA A 221 6.79 -4.87 -4.32
C ALA A 221 7.34 -6.30 -4.49
N LEU A 222 6.80 -7.25 -3.72
CA LEU A 222 7.15 -8.67 -3.86
C LEU A 222 6.86 -9.17 -5.28
N ALA A 223 5.66 -8.91 -5.78
CA ALA A 223 5.23 -9.37 -7.09
C ALA A 223 6.13 -8.83 -8.20
N GLN A 224 6.35 -7.52 -8.26
CA GLN A 224 7.17 -6.89 -9.30
C GLN A 224 8.64 -7.32 -9.25
N VAL A 225 9.23 -7.46 -8.06
CA VAL A 225 10.62 -7.90 -7.92
C VAL A 225 10.77 -9.37 -8.33
N TYR A 226 9.79 -10.24 -8.06
CA TYR A 226 9.78 -11.61 -8.57
C TYR A 226 9.62 -11.65 -10.10
N GLU A 227 8.76 -10.84 -10.69
CA GLU A 227 8.60 -10.73 -12.15
C GLU A 227 9.90 -10.28 -12.82
N ALA A 228 10.53 -9.23 -12.28
CA ALA A 228 11.82 -8.74 -12.78
C ALA A 228 12.93 -9.81 -12.65
N HIS A 229 12.92 -10.62 -11.57
CA HIS A 229 13.85 -11.72 -11.41
C HIS A 229 13.63 -12.83 -12.46
N ALA A 230 12.39 -13.21 -12.73
CA ALA A 230 12.04 -14.20 -13.76
C ALA A 230 12.52 -13.75 -15.14
N LEU A 231 12.23 -12.50 -15.52
CA LEU A 231 12.65 -11.91 -16.80
C LEU A 231 14.17 -11.93 -16.97
N ARG A 232 14.93 -11.58 -15.94
CA ARG A 232 16.41 -11.62 -15.99
C ARG A 232 16.94 -13.02 -16.26
N ILE A 233 16.38 -14.05 -15.62
CA ILE A 233 16.79 -15.44 -15.85
C ILE A 233 16.48 -15.87 -17.28
N GLU A 234 15.32 -15.52 -17.82
CA GLU A 234 14.90 -15.86 -19.17
C GLU A 234 15.78 -15.16 -20.21
N GLN A 235 16.08 -13.89 -20.01
CA GLN A 235 16.98 -13.12 -20.87
C GLN A 235 18.41 -13.74 -20.89
N ALA A 236 18.94 -14.07 -19.70
CA ALA A 236 20.25 -14.72 -19.60
C ALA A 236 20.29 -16.08 -20.31
N ARG A 237 19.23 -16.88 -20.23
CA ARG A 237 19.12 -18.17 -20.94
C ARG A 237 19.06 -18.00 -22.44
N ARG A 238 18.32 -17.01 -22.95
CA ARG A 238 18.25 -16.69 -24.38
C ARG A 238 19.61 -16.27 -24.91
N ALA A 239 20.30 -15.37 -24.19
CA ALA A 239 21.65 -14.91 -24.58
C ALA A 239 22.66 -16.08 -24.63
N ALA A 240 22.65 -16.97 -23.62
CA ALA A 240 23.51 -18.16 -23.60
C ALA A 240 23.18 -19.16 -24.71
N GLY A 241 21.90 -19.34 -25.06
CA GLY A 241 21.46 -20.18 -26.16
C GLY A 241 21.87 -19.64 -27.53
N PHE A 242 21.88 -18.31 -27.69
CA PHE A 242 22.32 -17.65 -28.91
C PHE A 242 23.84 -17.77 -29.09
N ALA A 243 24.62 -17.56 -28.03
CA ALA A 243 26.08 -17.68 -28.06
C ALA A 243 26.56 -19.09 -28.42
N ARG A 244 25.79 -20.14 -28.10
CA ARG A 244 26.13 -21.54 -28.44
C ARG A 244 25.79 -21.91 -29.89
N ARG A 245 25.09 -21.08 -30.63
CA ARG A 245 24.66 -21.33 -32.03
C ARG A 245 25.47 -20.53 -33.08
N GLN A 246 26.41 -19.72 -32.61
CA GLN A 246 27.38 -19.09 -33.51
C GLN A 246 28.56 -20.06 -33.69
N PRO A 247 28.91 -20.46 -34.94
CA PRO A 247 30.02 -21.37 -35.23
C PRO A 247 31.38 -20.73 -34.90
#